data_1726fa923c78e8da3b973405ac76def4
#
_entry.id   1726fa923c78e8da3b973405ac76def4
#
_cell.length_a   1.000
_cell.length_b   1.000
_cell.length_c   1.000
_cell.angle_alpha   90.00
_cell.angle_beta   90.00
_cell.angle_gamma   90.00
#
_symmetry.space_group_name_H-M   'P 1'
#
loop_
_entity.id
_entity.type
_entity.pdbx_description
1 polymer ?
#
loop_
_entity_poly.entity_id
_entity_poly.type
_entity_poly.pdbx_seq_one_letter_code
_entity_poly.pdbx_strand_id
1 'polypeptide(L)'
;MFNFVLTLPGIAGVILTMGMAVDANVLIYERRREETSAGKSLKAALEAAYDKAFSAIFDANVTTLITAVILFWQATGSVKGFAVTLTLGIIASMFSALLVTRTVFRWLIERFGLKKLTMLDLIPKRKFDFLGKRRLAALISLALIGGSIAIFALRGERNFGIDFRGGDLLVVDSKPPLTIAEAREALEGIGLGDVVIQFEREGMQDRLSTRSPQGTSAKILSKLQETYRNRDVTAVAQENVGPQIGLEFAKRAALALALGMVGILIYVTFRFEFSFALGALVALLHDVLITMGVFSLIGGELSLVMVGAILTIAGYSINDTIVVFDRIREGLKHRERGSIQSLMNTSINETLGRTILTGGTTLLSIGALYFFGGAVLRDFSFAILVGILIGTYSSIFIAAPIVLWWSRLRGKSIRREVLETEAMNRA
;
A
#
# COMPACT_ATOMS: atom_id res chain seq x y z
N MET A 1 -22.86 -21.52 -3.34
CA MET A 1 -22.06 -20.96 -4.43
C MET A 1 -21.85 -19.49 -4.14
N PHE A 2 -20.61 -19.03 -3.93
CA PHE A 2 -20.34 -17.62 -3.69
C PHE A 2 -20.37 -16.91 -5.04
N ASN A 3 -21.39 -16.10 -5.30
CA ASN A 3 -21.46 -15.27 -6.49
C ASN A 3 -20.66 -13.98 -6.24
N PHE A 4 -19.35 -14.00 -6.55
CA PHE A 4 -18.54 -12.80 -6.55
C PHE A 4 -18.53 -12.20 -7.95
N VAL A 5 -18.89 -10.95 -8.05
CA VAL A 5 -18.78 -10.16 -9.28
C VAL A 5 -17.39 -9.52 -9.31
N LEU A 6 -16.69 -9.65 -10.41
CA LEU A 6 -15.43 -8.95 -10.62
C LEU A 6 -15.72 -7.46 -10.79
N THR A 7 -15.34 -6.67 -9.79
CA THR A 7 -15.52 -5.21 -9.78
C THR A 7 -14.28 -4.50 -10.31
N LEU A 8 -14.39 -3.22 -10.71
CA LEU A 8 -13.24 -2.43 -11.13
C LEU A 8 -12.13 -2.39 -10.06
N PRO A 9 -12.41 -2.11 -8.77
CA PRO A 9 -11.40 -2.28 -7.72
C PRO A 9 -10.87 -3.72 -7.61
N GLY A 10 -11.68 -4.73 -7.92
CA GLY A 10 -11.25 -6.12 -7.96
C GLY A 10 -10.17 -6.37 -9.03
N ILE A 11 -10.29 -5.75 -10.20
CA ILE A 11 -9.24 -5.78 -11.23
C ILE A 11 -7.96 -5.12 -10.72
N ALA A 12 -8.10 -3.99 -10.02
CA ALA A 12 -6.95 -3.34 -9.39
C ALA A 12 -6.24 -4.26 -8.37
N GLY A 13 -7.00 -5.05 -7.60
CA GLY A 13 -6.45 -6.06 -6.69
C GLY A 13 -5.62 -7.14 -7.42
N VAL A 14 -6.07 -7.60 -8.58
CA VAL A 14 -5.32 -8.56 -9.41
C VAL A 14 -4.00 -7.92 -9.89
N ILE A 15 -4.05 -6.72 -10.46
CA ILE A 15 -2.87 -6.02 -10.96
C ILE A 15 -1.85 -5.74 -9.85
N LEU A 16 -2.33 -5.32 -8.68
CA LEU A 16 -1.48 -5.11 -7.50
C LEU A 16 -0.80 -6.42 -7.08
N THR A 17 -1.53 -7.51 -6.98
CA THR A 17 -0.95 -8.81 -6.58
C THR A 17 0.03 -9.35 -7.61
N MET A 18 -0.09 -9.04 -8.89
CA MET A 18 0.94 -9.33 -9.90
C MET A 18 2.27 -8.62 -9.58
N GLY A 19 2.20 -7.34 -9.19
CA GLY A 19 3.38 -6.60 -8.72
C GLY A 19 4.02 -7.21 -7.47
N MET A 20 3.17 -7.59 -6.50
CA MET A 20 3.59 -8.19 -5.23
C MET A 20 4.12 -9.63 -5.38
N ALA A 21 3.68 -10.40 -6.38
CA ALA A 21 4.10 -11.77 -6.61
C ALA A 21 5.60 -11.91 -6.92
N VAL A 22 6.22 -10.84 -7.40
CA VAL A 22 7.66 -10.78 -7.67
C VAL A 22 8.47 -10.78 -6.38
N ASP A 23 7.94 -10.19 -5.28
CA ASP A 23 8.67 -9.98 -4.01
C ASP A 23 9.17 -11.30 -3.40
N ALA A 24 8.33 -12.32 -3.30
CA ALA A 24 8.72 -13.64 -2.78
C ALA A 24 9.86 -14.26 -3.60
N ASN A 25 9.79 -14.15 -4.93
CA ASN A 25 10.82 -14.67 -5.82
C ASN A 25 12.16 -13.90 -5.69
N VAL A 26 12.10 -12.58 -5.57
CA VAL A 26 13.31 -11.74 -5.35
C VAL A 26 14.01 -12.17 -4.06
N LEU A 27 13.28 -12.39 -2.97
CA LEU A 27 13.86 -12.85 -1.71
C LEU A 27 14.54 -14.22 -1.84
N ILE A 28 13.88 -15.19 -2.48
CA ILE A 28 14.44 -16.51 -2.72
C ILE A 28 15.73 -16.42 -3.55
N TYR A 29 15.72 -15.60 -4.61
CA TYR A 29 16.87 -15.47 -5.49
C TYR A 29 18.05 -14.76 -4.82
N GLU A 30 17.77 -13.78 -3.97
CA GLU A 30 18.81 -13.09 -3.19
C GLU A 30 19.45 -14.04 -2.18
N ARG A 31 18.66 -14.81 -1.43
CA ARG A 31 19.15 -15.85 -0.52
C ARG A 31 19.94 -16.93 -1.27
N ARG A 32 19.46 -17.36 -2.44
CA ARG A 32 20.21 -18.30 -3.28
C ARG A 32 21.59 -17.72 -3.68
N ARG A 33 21.66 -16.43 -4.01
CA ARG A 33 22.91 -15.74 -4.34
C ARG A 33 23.89 -15.76 -3.17
N GLU A 34 23.40 -15.47 -1.96
CA GLU A 34 24.18 -15.53 -0.72
C GLU A 34 24.76 -16.95 -0.51
N GLU A 35 23.93 -17.97 -0.59
CA GLU A 35 24.32 -19.38 -0.40
C GLU A 35 25.32 -19.87 -1.48
N THR A 36 25.15 -19.44 -2.71
CA THR A 36 26.10 -19.72 -3.80
C THR A 36 27.45 -19.03 -3.56
N SER A 37 27.44 -17.79 -3.07
CA SER A 37 28.65 -17.06 -2.72
C SER A 37 29.40 -17.69 -1.52
N ALA A 38 28.65 -18.40 -0.66
CA ALA A 38 29.22 -19.21 0.43
C ALA A 38 29.79 -20.57 -0.03
N GLY A 39 29.80 -20.84 -1.35
CA GLY A 39 30.44 -22.05 -1.93
C GLY A 39 29.51 -23.26 -2.11
N LYS A 40 28.21 -23.13 -1.87
CA LYS A 40 27.26 -24.23 -2.08
C LYS A 40 27.01 -24.47 -3.59
N SER A 41 26.74 -25.74 -3.94
CA SER A 41 26.25 -26.07 -5.28
C SER A 41 24.89 -25.43 -5.56
N LEU A 42 24.53 -25.22 -6.84
CA LEU A 42 23.27 -24.56 -7.20
C LEU A 42 22.05 -25.26 -6.57
N LYS A 43 22.01 -26.58 -6.54
CA LYS A 43 20.93 -27.36 -5.92
C LYS A 43 20.86 -27.12 -4.42
N ALA A 44 21.98 -27.24 -3.71
CA ALA A 44 22.04 -27.01 -2.26
C ALA A 44 21.78 -25.54 -1.88
N ALA A 45 22.26 -24.60 -2.69
CA ALA A 45 22.01 -23.18 -2.49
C ALA A 45 20.53 -22.81 -2.67
N LEU A 46 19.86 -23.42 -3.67
CA LEU A 46 18.45 -23.19 -3.91
C LEU A 46 17.59 -23.76 -2.77
N GLU A 47 17.84 -24.98 -2.31
CA GLU A 47 17.10 -25.57 -1.19
C GLU A 47 17.29 -24.76 0.09
N ALA A 48 18.50 -24.39 0.44
CA ALA A 48 18.77 -23.54 1.58
C ALA A 48 18.10 -22.16 1.48
N ALA A 49 18.02 -21.61 0.26
CA ALA A 49 17.36 -20.33 0.02
C ALA A 49 15.85 -20.40 0.29
N TYR A 50 15.18 -21.45 -0.20
CA TYR A 50 13.75 -21.65 0.07
C TYR A 50 13.45 -21.80 1.56
N ASP A 51 14.26 -22.59 2.26
CA ASP A 51 14.05 -22.86 3.68
C ASP A 51 14.30 -21.57 4.52
N LYS A 52 15.32 -20.79 4.20
CA LYS A 52 15.59 -19.52 4.89
C LYS A 52 14.61 -18.40 4.53
N ALA A 53 14.14 -18.34 3.29
CA ALA A 53 13.23 -17.30 2.84
C ALA A 53 11.78 -17.56 3.29
N PHE A 54 11.41 -18.82 3.58
CA PHE A 54 10.02 -19.20 3.87
C PHE A 54 9.38 -18.36 4.96
N SER A 55 10.05 -18.22 6.10
CA SER A 55 9.53 -17.47 7.25
C SER A 55 9.23 -16.01 6.88
N ALA A 56 10.18 -15.32 6.24
CA ALA A 56 10.00 -13.92 5.87
C ALA A 56 8.91 -13.73 4.81
N ILE A 57 8.81 -14.64 3.83
CA ILE A 57 7.74 -14.63 2.82
C ILE A 57 6.39 -14.85 3.48
N PHE A 58 6.30 -15.83 4.39
CA PHE A 58 5.05 -16.13 5.09
C PHE A 58 4.61 -14.94 5.95
N ASP A 59 5.50 -14.40 6.80
CA ASP A 59 5.24 -13.29 7.70
C ASP A 59 4.74 -12.04 6.94
N ALA A 60 5.40 -11.70 5.84
CA ALA A 60 5.06 -10.57 5.01
C ALA A 60 3.67 -10.69 4.36
N ASN A 61 3.34 -11.87 3.85
CA ASN A 61 2.05 -12.10 3.21
C ASN A 61 0.90 -12.22 4.23
N VAL A 62 1.14 -12.78 5.43
CA VAL A 62 0.13 -12.85 6.49
C VAL A 62 -0.30 -11.46 6.94
N THR A 63 0.59 -10.49 7.06
CA THR A 63 0.21 -9.11 7.42
C THR A 63 -0.72 -8.48 6.40
N THR A 64 -0.47 -8.68 5.11
CA THR A 64 -1.35 -8.20 4.05
C THR A 64 -2.68 -8.98 4.02
N LEU A 65 -2.66 -10.30 4.31
CA LEU A 65 -3.89 -11.10 4.43
C LEU A 65 -4.77 -10.62 5.60
N ILE A 66 -4.19 -10.23 6.74
CA ILE A 66 -4.94 -9.67 7.88
C ILE A 66 -5.73 -8.44 7.43
N THR A 67 -5.08 -7.49 6.74
CA THR A 67 -5.77 -6.28 6.26
C THR A 67 -6.81 -6.59 5.20
N ALA A 68 -6.54 -7.53 4.29
CA ALA A 68 -7.48 -7.97 3.26
C ALA A 68 -8.73 -8.66 3.85
N VAL A 69 -8.57 -9.51 4.86
CA VAL A 69 -9.69 -10.17 5.55
C VAL A 69 -10.53 -9.17 6.33
N ILE A 70 -9.91 -8.22 7.03
CA ILE A 70 -10.62 -7.16 7.75
C ILE A 70 -11.40 -6.30 6.77
N LEU A 71 -10.78 -5.94 5.64
CA LEU A 71 -11.44 -5.21 4.58
C LEU A 71 -12.64 -5.99 4.04
N PHE A 72 -12.51 -7.29 3.80
CA PHE A 72 -13.62 -8.15 3.36
C PHE A 72 -14.81 -8.13 4.32
N TRP A 73 -14.55 -8.13 5.64
CA TRP A 73 -15.62 -8.11 6.64
C TRP A 73 -16.32 -6.75 6.76
N GLN A 74 -15.57 -5.67 6.66
CA GLN A 74 -16.11 -4.32 6.88
C GLN A 74 -16.59 -3.63 5.60
N ALA A 75 -16.02 -3.99 4.44
CA ALA A 75 -16.36 -3.36 3.17
C ALA A 75 -17.68 -3.88 2.60
N THR A 76 -18.31 -3.01 1.84
CA THR A 76 -19.53 -3.27 1.07
C THR A 76 -19.27 -3.01 -0.41
N GLY A 77 -20.17 -3.46 -1.27
CA GLY A 77 -20.14 -3.15 -2.69
C GLY A 77 -18.84 -3.56 -3.40
N SER A 78 -18.30 -2.65 -4.20
CA SER A 78 -17.16 -2.89 -5.06
C SER A 78 -15.85 -3.15 -4.31
N VAL A 79 -15.68 -2.57 -3.11
CA VAL A 79 -14.48 -2.73 -2.29
C VAL A 79 -14.36 -4.14 -1.72
N LYS A 80 -15.50 -4.82 -1.50
CA LYS A 80 -15.50 -6.23 -1.09
C LYS A 80 -14.91 -7.14 -2.19
N GLY A 81 -15.22 -6.85 -3.46
CA GLY A 81 -14.61 -7.54 -4.61
C GLY A 81 -13.09 -7.38 -4.65
N PHE A 82 -12.58 -6.18 -4.37
CA PHE A 82 -11.14 -5.91 -4.23
C PHE A 82 -10.51 -6.77 -3.12
N ALA A 83 -11.11 -6.81 -1.93
CA ALA A 83 -10.57 -7.61 -0.82
C ALA A 83 -10.49 -9.10 -1.16
N VAL A 84 -11.48 -9.64 -1.89
CA VAL A 84 -11.47 -11.04 -2.35
C VAL A 84 -10.34 -11.29 -3.35
N THR A 85 -10.23 -10.47 -4.38
CA THR A 85 -9.19 -10.64 -5.41
C THR A 85 -7.79 -10.47 -4.83
N LEU A 86 -7.59 -9.52 -3.92
CA LEU A 86 -6.34 -9.34 -3.19
C LEU A 86 -5.99 -10.59 -2.36
N THR A 87 -6.95 -11.12 -1.59
CA THR A 87 -6.75 -12.33 -0.77
C THR A 87 -6.37 -13.54 -1.64
N LEU A 88 -7.14 -13.79 -2.70
CA LEU A 88 -6.87 -14.90 -3.61
C LEU A 88 -5.53 -14.71 -4.35
N GLY A 89 -5.22 -13.49 -4.77
CA GLY A 89 -3.96 -13.18 -5.43
C GLY A 89 -2.74 -13.43 -4.54
N ILE A 90 -2.81 -13.03 -3.26
CA ILE A 90 -1.73 -13.30 -2.28
C ILE A 90 -1.55 -14.79 -2.06
N ILE A 91 -2.63 -15.55 -1.85
CA ILE A 91 -2.56 -17.01 -1.66
C ILE A 91 -1.96 -17.67 -2.90
N ALA A 92 -2.43 -17.29 -4.09
CA ALA A 92 -1.94 -17.83 -5.35
C ALA A 92 -0.46 -17.48 -5.59
N SER A 93 -0.03 -16.27 -5.26
CA SER A 93 1.37 -15.85 -5.40
C SER A 93 2.29 -16.61 -4.45
N MET A 94 1.88 -16.82 -3.20
CA MET A 94 2.61 -17.65 -2.24
C MET A 94 2.73 -19.10 -2.72
N PHE A 95 1.63 -19.70 -3.18
CA PHE A 95 1.63 -21.03 -3.72
C PHE A 95 2.58 -21.16 -4.93
N SER A 96 2.50 -20.20 -5.85
CA SER A 96 3.36 -20.16 -7.04
C SER A 96 4.83 -20.01 -6.67
N ALA A 97 5.19 -19.08 -5.79
CA ALA A 97 6.57 -18.83 -5.41
C ALA A 97 7.17 -20.01 -4.62
N LEU A 98 6.45 -20.55 -3.64
CA LEU A 98 6.99 -21.56 -2.72
C LEU A 98 6.96 -22.98 -3.26
N LEU A 99 5.94 -23.34 -4.07
CA LEU A 99 5.75 -24.70 -4.56
C LEU A 99 6.05 -24.82 -6.06
N VAL A 100 5.40 -24.02 -6.91
CA VAL A 100 5.53 -24.16 -8.35
C VAL A 100 6.94 -23.81 -8.79
N THR A 101 7.44 -22.65 -8.41
CA THR A 101 8.79 -22.19 -8.79
C THR A 101 9.88 -23.13 -8.23
N ARG A 102 9.73 -23.60 -6.98
CA ARG A 102 10.64 -24.60 -6.38
C ARG A 102 10.70 -25.88 -7.18
N THR A 103 9.54 -26.40 -7.57
CA THR A 103 9.43 -27.65 -8.35
C THR A 103 10.02 -27.47 -9.75
N VAL A 104 9.74 -26.37 -10.42
CA VAL A 104 10.27 -26.07 -11.74
C VAL A 104 11.81 -25.96 -11.71
N PHE A 105 12.38 -25.26 -10.72
CA PHE A 105 13.85 -25.19 -10.59
C PHE A 105 14.50 -26.55 -10.31
N ARG A 106 13.91 -27.37 -9.44
CA ARG A 106 14.40 -28.72 -9.21
C ARG A 106 14.40 -29.54 -10.51
N TRP A 107 13.29 -29.51 -11.24
CA TRP A 107 13.17 -30.20 -12.52
C TRP A 107 14.18 -29.69 -13.55
N LEU A 108 14.39 -28.37 -13.67
CA LEU A 108 15.38 -27.79 -14.59
C LEU A 108 16.81 -28.21 -14.23
N ILE A 109 17.16 -28.23 -12.94
CA ILE A 109 18.49 -28.65 -12.48
C ILE A 109 18.69 -30.15 -12.77
N GLU A 110 17.72 -30.99 -12.49
CA GLU A 110 17.85 -32.44 -12.66
C GLU A 110 17.77 -32.87 -14.13
N ARG A 111 16.89 -32.24 -14.93
CA ARG A 111 16.68 -32.65 -16.33
C ARG A 111 17.71 -32.05 -17.28
N PHE A 112 18.11 -30.79 -17.06
CA PHE A 112 18.99 -30.05 -17.97
C PHE A 112 20.40 -29.81 -17.40
N GLY A 113 20.69 -30.29 -16.20
CA GLY A 113 22.01 -30.16 -15.59
C GLY A 113 22.45 -28.71 -15.38
N LEU A 114 21.52 -27.82 -15.09
CA LEU A 114 21.81 -26.39 -14.84
C LEU A 114 22.82 -26.23 -13.70
N LYS A 115 24.00 -25.70 -14.00
CA LYS A 115 25.09 -25.53 -13.02
C LYS A 115 25.20 -24.10 -12.50
N LYS A 116 24.70 -23.11 -13.25
CA LYS A 116 24.79 -21.69 -12.88
C LYS A 116 23.51 -20.95 -13.29
N LEU A 117 23.08 -20.04 -12.44
CA LEU A 117 22.07 -19.02 -12.73
C LEU A 117 22.72 -17.66 -12.58
N THR A 118 22.82 -16.93 -13.71
CA THR A 118 23.33 -15.55 -13.70
C THR A 118 22.25 -14.59 -13.27
N MET A 119 22.58 -13.65 -12.40
CA MET A 119 21.69 -12.56 -11.98
C MET A 119 22.32 -11.23 -12.37
N LEU A 120 21.49 -10.31 -12.84
CA LEU A 120 21.89 -8.92 -13.05
C LEU A 120 22.07 -8.23 -11.69
N ASP A 121 23.20 -7.60 -11.49
CA ASP A 121 23.47 -6.78 -10.29
C ASP A 121 23.18 -5.32 -10.66
N LEU A 122 21.90 -4.93 -10.53
CA LEU A 122 21.43 -3.59 -10.93
C LEU A 122 21.81 -2.50 -9.93
N ILE A 123 22.10 -2.88 -8.69
CA ILE A 123 22.34 -1.92 -7.62
C ILE A 123 23.80 -2.01 -7.16
N PRO A 124 24.57 -0.92 -7.30
CA PRO A 124 25.96 -0.92 -6.86
C PRO A 124 26.05 -1.16 -5.35
N LYS A 125 27.03 -1.98 -4.94
CA LYS A 125 27.32 -2.29 -3.52
C LYS A 125 27.94 -1.08 -2.80
N ARG A 126 27.21 0.05 -2.79
CA ARG A 126 27.59 1.23 -1.99
C ARG A 126 27.07 1.08 -0.57
N LYS A 127 27.91 1.42 0.39
CA LYS A 127 27.51 1.47 1.80
C LYS A 127 26.99 2.87 2.10
N PHE A 128 25.68 2.99 2.30
CA PHE A 128 25.06 4.25 2.71
C PHE A 128 24.92 4.28 4.23
N ASP A 129 25.17 5.43 4.84
CA ASP A 129 24.90 5.66 6.26
C ASP A 129 23.49 6.22 6.45
N PHE A 130 22.50 5.32 6.51
CA PHE A 130 21.09 5.68 6.71
C PHE A 130 20.84 6.18 8.14
N LEU A 131 21.33 5.46 9.14
CA LEU A 131 21.10 5.78 10.56
C LEU A 131 21.88 7.03 11.02
N GLY A 132 22.94 7.42 10.35
CA GLY A 132 23.61 8.71 10.58
C GLY A 132 22.73 9.90 10.20
N LYS A 133 21.91 9.76 9.17
CA LYS A 133 21.00 10.79 8.68
C LYS A 133 19.62 10.80 9.37
N ARG A 134 19.40 9.98 10.42
CA ARG A 134 18.10 9.83 11.09
C ARG A 134 17.49 11.14 11.62
N ARG A 135 18.32 12.12 12.07
CA ARG A 135 17.81 13.42 12.54
C ARG A 135 17.21 14.25 11.41
N LEU A 136 17.88 14.28 10.27
CA LEU A 136 17.37 14.96 9.07
C LEU A 136 16.09 14.29 8.57
N ALA A 137 16.09 12.96 8.49
CA ALA A 137 14.91 12.17 8.10
C ALA A 137 13.72 12.44 9.05
N ALA A 138 13.95 12.45 10.36
CA ALA A 138 12.92 12.76 11.35
C ALA A 138 12.36 14.20 11.16
N LEU A 139 13.19 15.19 10.90
CA LEU A 139 12.73 16.56 10.63
C LEU A 139 11.89 16.64 9.36
N ILE A 140 12.31 15.99 8.29
CA ILE A 140 11.54 15.94 7.03
C ILE A 140 10.19 15.26 7.28
N SER A 141 10.18 14.11 7.97
CA SER A 141 8.96 13.37 8.29
C SER A 141 8.00 14.17 9.17
N LEU A 142 8.50 14.85 10.19
CA LEU A 142 7.69 15.74 11.05
C LEU A 142 7.10 16.91 10.26
N ALA A 143 7.86 17.49 9.35
CA ALA A 143 7.36 18.55 8.47
C ALA A 143 6.29 18.03 7.51
N LEU A 144 6.48 16.84 6.92
CA LEU A 144 5.48 16.21 6.05
C LEU A 144 4.21 15.83 6.81
N ILE A 145 4.32 15.25 8.01
CA ILE A 145 3.16 14.93 8.86
C ILE A 145 2.43 16.20 9.27
N GLY A 146 3.17 17.22 9.74
CA GLY A 146 2.58 18.51 10.13
C GLY A 146 1.87 19.19 8.97
N GLY A 147 2.48 19.20 7.78
CA GLY A 147 1.86 19.69 6.54
C GLY A 147 0.62 18.89 6.16
N SER A 148 0.68 17.54 6.24
CA SER A 148 -0.46 16.65 5.96
C SER A 148 -1.64 16.93 6.89
N ILE A 149 -1.38 17.05 8.19
CA ILE A 149 -2.43 17.36 9.18
C ILE A 149 -3.00 18.76 8.93
N ALA A 150 -2.16 19.75 8.65
CA ALA A 150 -2.61 21.12 8.37
C ALA A 150 -3.49 21.18 7.12
N ILE A 151 -3.09 20.54 6.02
CA ILE A 151 -3.87 20.48 4.77
C ILE A 151 -5.20 19.79 5.03
N PHE A 152 -5.18 18.65 5.73
CA PHE A 152 -6.39 17.90 6.04
C PHE A 152 -7.36 18.71 6.90
N ALA A 153 -6.85 19.44 7.90
CA ALA A 153 -7.65 20.32 8.76
C ALA A 153 -8.23 21.54 7.99
N LEU A 154 -7.42 22.16 7.12
CA LEU A 154 -7.87 23.32 6.31
C LEU A 154 -8.96 22.96 5.31
N ARG A 155 -8.92 21.76 4.75
CA ARG A 155 -9.97 21.28 3.83
C ARG A 155 -11.24 20.83 4.55
N GLY A 156 -11.14 20.44 5.84
CA GLY A 156 -12.27 20.05 6.66
C GLY A 156 -13.13 18.96 6.00
N GLU A 157 -14.41 19.25 5.87
CA GLU A 157 -15.39 18.32 5.27
C GLU A 157 -15.10 17.99 3.80
N ARG A 158 -14.41 18.85 3.05
CA ARG A 158 -14.06 18.61 1.64
C ARG A 158 -13.10 17.42 1.44
N ASN A 159 -12.54 16.88 2.53
CA ASN A 159 -11.77 15.64 2.46
C ASN A 159 -12.62 14.39 2.29
N PHE A 160 -13.91 14.46 2.55
CA PHE A 160 -14.80 13.31 2.58
C PHE A 160 -15.73 13.32 1.36
N GLY A 161 -15.73 12.22 0.62
CA GLY A 161 -16.63 11.99 -0.51
C GLY A 161 -18.07 11.70 -0.06
N ILE A 162 -18.93 11.51 -1.04
CA ILE A 162 -20.37 11.22 -0.82
C ILE A 162 -20.59 9.93 -0.03
N ASP A 163 -19.66 8.97 -0.09
CA ASP A 163 -19.71 7.73 0.68
C ASP A 163 -19.84 7.98 2.19
N PHE A 164 -19.27 9.08 2.69
CA PHE A 164 -19.20 9.40 4.12
C PHE A 164 -20.11 10.55 4.52
N ARG A 165 -20.33 11.51 3.63
CA ARG A 165 -21.19 12.69 3.90
C ARG A 165 -22.64 12.48 3.48
N GLY A 166 -22.88 11.52 2.61
CA GLY A 166 -24.10 11.43 1.83
C GLY A 166 -24.13 12.47 0.71
N GLY A 167 -25.07 12.33 -0.21
CA GLY A 167 -25.25 13.20 -1.35
C GLY A 167 -25.32 12.43 -2.66
N ASP A 168 -25.37 13.19 -3.75
CA ASP A 168 -25.38 12.68 -5.12
C ASP A 168 -24.07 12.98 -5.82
N LEU A 169 -23.54 11.99 -6.54
CA LEU A 169 -22.50 12.14 -7.54
C LEU A 169 -23.12 11.97 -8.92
N LEU A 170 -22.90 12.95 -9.79
CA LEU A 170 -23.29 12.87 -11.18
C LEU A 170 -22.07 13.18 -12.05
N VAL A 171 -21.70 12.25 -12.93
CA VAL A 171 -20.66 12.42 -13.94
C VAL A 171 -21.33 12.54 -15.30
N VAL A 172 -21.07 13.64 -16.00
CA VAL A 172 -21.64 13.91 -17.31
C VAL A 172 -20.56 14.01 -18.37
N ASP A 173 -20.86 13.46 -19.53
CA ASP A 173 -20.13 13.68 -20.78
C ASP A 173 -20.90 14.69 -21.65
N SER A 174 -20.18 15.47 -22.43
CA SER A 174 -20.77 16.44 -23.36
C SER A 174 -19.85 16.72 -24.55
N LYS A 175 -20.46 16.99 -25.69
CA LYS A 175 -19.73 17.31 -26.95
C LYS A 175 -20.21 18.61 -27.55
N PRO A 176 -19.37 19.69 -27.54
CA PRO A 176 -18.07 19.84 -26.94
C PRO A 176 -18.12 19.80 -25.37
N PRO A 177 -16.98 19.54 -24.68
CA PRO A 177 -16.95 19.46 -23.22
C PRO A 177 -17.44 20.74 -22.56
N LEU A 178 -18.24 20.60 -21.49
CA LEU A 178 -18.68 21.72 -20.64
C LEU A 178 -17.54 22.15 -19.72
N THR A 179 -17.35 23.43 -19.60
CA THR A 179 -16.42 23.99 -18.60
C THR A 179 -17.06 24.06 -17.22
N ILE A 180 -16.22 24.12 -16.15
CA ILE A 180 -16.69 24.30 -14.77
C ILE A 180 -17.49 25.60 -14.63
N ALA A 181 -17.05 26.67 -15.31
CA ALA A 181 -17.72 27.97 -15.25
C ALA A 181 -19.14 27.92 -15.86
N GLU A 182 -19.27 27.31 -17.04
CA GLU A 182 -20.57 27.13 -17.70
C GLU A 182 -21.52 26.28 -16.85
N ALA A 183 -21.03 25.15 -16.30
CA ALA A 183 -21.85 24.31 -15.44
C ALA A 183 -22.29 25.06 -14.17
N ARG A 184 -21.40 25.82 -13.56
CA ARG A 184 -21.70 26.62 -12.36
C ARG A 184 -22.78 27.67 -12.64
N GLU A 185 -22.64 28.42 -13.73
CA GLU A 185 -23.61 29.43 -14.15
C GLU A 185 -25.00 28.81 -14.36
N ALA A 186 -25.08 27.65 -15.01
CA ALA A 186 -26.34 26.95 -15.21
C ALA A 186 -26.97 26.50 -13.88
N LEU A 187 -26.15 26.06 -12.91
CA LEU A 187 -26.60 25.55 -11.62
C LEU A 187 -26.95 26.65 -10.61
N GLU A 188 -26.33 27.83 -10.70
CA GLU A 188 -26.73 29.02 -9.92
C GLU A 188 -28.21 29.38 -10.17
N GLY A 189 -28.67 29.27 -11.41
CA GLY A 189 -30.06 29.53 -11.77
C GLY A 189 -31.10 28.64 -11.10
N ILE A 190 -30.70 27.54 -10.47
CA ILE A 190 -31.57 26.64 -9.73
C ILE A 190 -31.24 26.54 -8.24
N GLY A 191 -30.42 27.47 -7.73
CA GLY A 191 -29.99 27.51 -6.33
C GLY A 191 -28.96 26.46 -5.93
N LEU A 192 -28.25 25.88 -6.89
CA LEU A 192 -27.21 24.85 -6.70
C LEU A 192 -25.81 25.35 -7.13
N GLY A 193 -25.53 26.65 -6.99
CA GLY A 193 -24.23 27.24 -7.32
C GLY A 193 -23.06 26.76 -6.45
N ASP A 194 -23.34 26.34 -5.20
CA ASP A 194 -22.33 25.90 -4.23
C ASP A 194 -21.94 24.43 -4.36
N VAL A 195 -22.50 23.70 -5.35
CA VAL A 195 -22.11 22.30 -5.58
C VAL A 195 -20.64 22.20 -6.00
N VAL A 196 -20.01 21.12 -5.59
CA VAL A 196 -18.63 20.84 -5.99
C VAL A 196 -18.62 20.35 -7.43
N ILE A 197 -17.98 21.10 -8.31
CA ILE A 197 -17.83 20.78 -9.73
C ILE A 197 -16.36 20.57 -10.03
N GLN A 198 -16.02 19.43 -10.62
CA GLN A 198 -14.64 19.04 -10.95
C GLN A 198 -14.58 18.42 -12.33
N PHE A 199 -13.38 18.44 -12.94
CA PHE A 199 -13.12 17.61 -14.11
C PHE A 199 -12.59 16.25 -13.66
N GLU A 200 -13.19 15.20 -14.20
CA GLU A 200 -12.64 13.85 -14.19
C GLU A 200 -12.05 13.56 -15.57
N ARG A 201 -10.75 13.35 -15.63
CA ARG A 201 -10.09 13.00 -16.88
C ARG A 201 -10.08 11.49 -17.06
N GLU A 202 -10.79 11.00 -18.07
CA GLU A 202 -10.77 9.60 -18.47
C GLU A 202 -10.10 9.45 -19.83
N GLY A 203 -8.84 9.01 -19.85
CA GLY A 203 -8.03 8.97 -21.07
C GLY A 203 -7.78 10.37 -21.64
N MET A 204 -8.30 10.63 -22.86
CA MET A 204 -8.22 11.92 -23.53
C MET A 204 -9.51 12.76 -23.43
N GLN A 205 -10.52 12.31 -22.67
CA GLN A 205 -11.78 13.01 -22.49
C GLN A 205 -11.87 13.59 -21.07
N ASP A 206 -12.19 14.88 -21.00
CA ASP A 206 -12.49 15.54 -19.74
C ASP A 206 -14.01 15.47 -19.51
N ARG A 207 -14.44 14.75 -18.49
CA ARG A 207 -15.84 14.65 -18.03
C ARG A 207 -16.08 15.59 -16.88
N LEU A 208 -17.30 16.09 -16.76
CA LEU A 208 -17.68 16.94 -15.64
C LEU A 208 -18.31 16.10 -14.54
N SER A 209 -17.74 16.15 -13.35
CA SER A 209 -18.27 15.52 -12.13
C SER A 209 -18.86 16.57 -11.21
N THR A 210 -20.08 16.33 -10.74
CA THR A 210 -20.77 17.22 -9.79
C THR A 210 -21.13 16.44 -8.53
N ARG A 211 -20.82 17.01 -7.36
CA ARG A 211 -21.27 16.49 -6.05
C ARG A 211 -22.22 17.47 -5.42
N SER A 212 -23.38 16.97 -5.06
CA SER A 212 -24.52 17.80 -4.67
C SER A 212 -25.31 17.16 -3.52
N PRO A 213 -26.20 17.93 -2.84
CA PRO A 213 -27.11 17.36 -1.85
C PRO A 213 -27.95 16.22 -2.42
N GLN A 214 -28.35 15.29 -1.56
CA GLN A 214 -29.14 14.13 -1.93
C GLN A 214 -30.41 14.49 -2.72
N GLY A 215 -30.70 13.76 -3.78
CA GLY A 215 -31.91 13.91 -4.61
C GLY A 215 -31.81 15.05 -5.63
N THR A 216 -30.64 15.65 -5.84
CA THR A 216 -30.49 16.78 -6.77
C THR A 216 -29.87 16.42 -8.11
N SER A 217 -29.28 15.24 -8.27
CA SER A 217 -28.61 14.81 -9.49
C SER A 217 -29.51 14.85 -10.74
N ALA A 218 -30.77 14.42 -10.62
CA ALA A 218 -31.74 14.48 -11.72
C ALA A 218 -32.06 15.93 -12.15
N LYS A 219 -32.15 16.86 -11.19
CA LYS A 219 -32.38 18.28 -11.45
C LYS A 219 -31.14 18.91 -12.13
N ILE A 220 -29.94 18.53 -11.71
CA ILE A 220 -28.67 18.99 -12.31
C ILE A 220 -28.61 18.52 -13.76
N LEU A 221 -28.84 17.23 -13.99
CA LEU A 221 -28.78 16.65 -15.34
C LEU A 221 -29.79 17.33 -16.27
N SER A 222 -31.07 17.44 -15.85
CA SER A 222 -32.11 18.08 -16.67
C SER A 222 -31.77 19.54 -16.95
N LYS A 223 -31.25 20.30 -15.96
CA LYS A 223 -30.86 21.69 -16.15
C LYS A 223 -29.72 21.86 -17.14
N LEU A 224 -28.67 21.01 -17.05
CA LEU A 224 -27.56 21.03 -18.00
C LEU A 224 -28.02 20.66 -19.42
N GLN A 225 -28.89 19.66 -19.55
CA GLN A 225 -29.47 19.25 -20.82
C GLN A 225 -30.37 20.36 -21.44
N GLU A 226 -31.14 21.05 -20.61
CA GLU A 226 -31.99 22.16 -21.05
C GLU A 226 -31.19 23.38 -21.49
N THR A 227 -30.13 23.72 -20.72
CA THR A 227 -29.29 24.90 -20.99
C THR A 227 -28.38 24.68 -22.21
N TYR A 228 -27.87 23.44 -22.36
CA TYR A 228 -26.88 23.10 -23.41
C TYR A 228 -27.42 22.06 -24.39
N ARG A 229 -28.62 22.29 -24.94
CA ARG A 229 -29.33 21.36 -25.85
C ARG A 229 -28.50 20.94 -27.09
N ASN A 230 -27.56 21.75 -27.49
CA ASN A 230 -26.68 21.52 -28.65
C ASN A 230 -25.38 20.74 -28.32
N ARG A 231 -25.21 20.29 -27.05
CA ARG A 231 -23.96 19.65 -26.58
C ARG A 231 -24.11 18.17 -26.20
N ASP A 232 -25.22 17.54 -26.49
CA ASP A 232 -25.47 16.11 -26.19
C ASP A 232 -25.01 15.69 -24.79
N VAL A 233 -25.56 16.37 -23.75
CA VAL A 233 -25.19 16.13 -22.37
C VAL A 233 -25.79 14.80 -21.90
N THR A 234 -24.95 13.83 -21.57
CA THR A 234 -25.35 12.49 -21.12
C THR A 234 -24.74 12.15 -19.77
N ALA A 235 -25.53 11.49 -18.90
CA ALA A 235 -25.02 10.96 -17.64
C ALA A 235 -24.21 9.69 -17.91
N VAL A 236 -22.96 9.66 -17.45
CA VAL A 236 -22.06 8.50 -17.54
C VAL A 236 -22.10 7.70 -16.25
N ALA A 237 -22.16 8.38 -15.09
CA ALA A 237 -22.31 7.77 -13.79
C ALA A 237 -23.24 8.61 -12.93
N GLN A 238 -24.06 7.94 -12.12
CA GLN A 238 -24.92 8.55 -11.14
C GLN A 238 -24.95 7.68 -9.90
N GLU A 239 -24.54 8.26 -8.77
CA GLU A 239 -24.52 7.60 -7.47
C GLU A 239 -25.30 8.45 -6.46
N ASN A 240 -26.00 7.78 -5.55
CA ASN A 240 -26.76 8.42 -4.48
C ASN A 240 -26.51 7.70 -3.17
N VAL A 241 -26.10 8.44 -2.14
CA VAL A 241 -25.85 7.93 -0.79
C VAL A 241 -26.66 8.76 0.22
N GLY A 242 -27.56 8.09 0.94
CA GLY A 242 -28.29 8.74 2.02
C GLY A 242 -27.38 9.09 3.20
N PRO A 243 -27.62 10.20 3.94
CA PRO A 243 -26.74 10.64 5.04
C PRO A 243 -26.57 9.61 6.16
N GLN A 244 -27.61 8.83 6.47
CA GLN A 244 -27.54 7.76 7.47
C GLN A 244 -26.61 6.61 7.02
N ILE A 245 -26.67 6.25 5.74
CA ILE A 245 -25.81 5.25 5.13
C ILE A 245 -24.35 5.75 5.12
N GLY A 246 -24.13 7.02 4.79
CA GLY A 246 -22.81 7.64 4.81
C GLY A 246 -22.16 7.59 6.20
N LEU A 247 -22.92 7.90 7.25
CA LEU A 247 -22.44 7.81 8.63
C LEU A 247 -22.09 6.35 9.03
N GLU A 248 -22.88 5.39 8.60
CA GLU A 248 -22.59 3.97 8.84
C GLU A 248 -21.31 3.55 8.12
N PHE A 249 -21.12 3.95 6.87
CA PHE A 249 -19.91 3.69 6.12
C PHE A 249 -18.68 4.32 6.77
N ALA A 250 -18.78 5.56 7.26
CA ALA A 250 -17.70 6.21 7.98
C ALA A 250 -17.29 5.44 9.26
N LYS A 251 -18.26 4.96 10.03
CA LYS A 251 -18.00 4.12 11.22
C LYS A 251 -17.33 2.80 10.85
N ARG A 252 -17.84 2.10 9.85
CA ARG A 252 -17.25 0.84 9.36
C ARG A 252 -15.82 1.04 8.83
N ALA A 253 -15.59 2.12 8.08
CA ALA A 253 -14.27 2.48 7.58
C ALA A 253 -13.27 2.76 8.72
N ALA A 254 -13.67 3.57 9.71
CA ALA A 254 -12.83 3.84 10.88
C ALA A 254 -12.54 2.55 11.68
N LEU A 255 -13.54 1.69 11.85
CA LEU A 255 -13.37 0.39 12.51
C LEU A 255 -12.43 -0.53 11.71
N ALA A 256 -12.57 -0.58 10.39
CA ALA A 256 -11.68 -1.37 9.51
C ALA A 256 -10.22 -0.93 9.64
N LEU A 257 -9.97 0.38 9.60
CA LEU A 257 -8.62 0.94 9.77
C LEU A 257 -8.06 0.62 11.17
N ALA A 258 -8.85 0.81 12.21
CA ALA A 258 -8.43 0.49 13.58
C ALA A 258 -8.13 -1.01 13.75
N LEU A 259 -9.03 -1.89 13.31
CA LEU A 259 -8.83 -3.34 13.39
C LEU A 259 -7.64 -3.79 12.54
N GLY A 260 -7.45 -3.20 11.35
CA GLY A 260 -6.29 -3.48 10.50
C GLY A 260 -4.98 -3.15 11.19
N MET A 261 -4.85 -1.96 11.74
CA MET A 261 -3.66 -1.53 12.49
C MET A 261 -3.42 -2.38 13.74
N VAL A 262 -4.48 -2.67 14.52
CA VAL A 262 -4.38 -3.53 15.71
C VAL A 262 -4.02 -4.95 15.33
N GLY A 263 -4.62 -5.52 14.29
CA GLY A 263 -4.30 -6.86 13.80
C GLY A 263 -2.84 -7.00 13.38
N ILE A 264 -2.32 -6.03 12.63
CA ILE A 264 -0.90 -5.96 12.26
C ILE A 264 -0.02 -5.85 13.51
N LEU A 265 -0.36 -4.94 14.44
CA LEU A 265 0.41 -4.74 15.66
C LEU A 265 0.49 -6.02 16.50
N ILE A 266 -0.64 -6.70 16.69
CA ILE A 266 -0.71 -7.98 17.38
C ILE A 266 0.20 -9.00 16.69
N TYR A 267 0.07 -9.17 15.38
CA TYR A 267 0.88 -10.12 14.63
C TYR A 267 2.38 -9.82 14.76
N VAL A 268 2.79 -8.57 14.53
CA VAL A 268 4.21 -8.17 14.62
C VAL A 268 4.74 -8.32 16.05
N THR A 269 3.93 -8.06 17.10
CA THR A 269 4.33 -8.25 18.49
C THR A 269 4.56 -9.71 18.85
N PHE A 270 3.75 -10.64 18.31
CA PHE A 270 3.95 -12.07 18.49
C PHE A 270 5.14 -12.62 17.72
N ARG A 271 5.44 -12.00 16.57
CA ARG A 271 6.47 -12.49 15.65
C ARG A 271 7.86 -11.91 15.91
N PHE A 272 7.89 -10.66 16.38
CA PHE A 272 9.10 -9.89 16.66
C PHE A 272 9.07 -9.36 18.11
N GLU A 273 10.20 -8.88 18.58
CA GLU A 273 10.33 -8.21 19.86
C GLU A 273 9.54 -6.89 19.86
N PHE A 274 9.09 -6.45 21.04
CA PHE A 274 8.23 -5.26 21.19
C PHE A 274 8.84 -3.98 20.60
N SER A 275 10.15 -3.82 20.65
CA SER A 275 10.85 -2.67 20.05
C SER A 275 10.64 -2.60 18.53
N PHE A 276 10.61 -3.74 17.84
CA PHE A 276 10.32 -3.82 16.40
C PHE A 276 8.84 -3.54 16.11
N ALA A 277 7.93 -4.07 16.94
CA ALA A 277 6.49 -3.80 16.78
C ALA A 277 6.18 -2.30 16.93
N LEU A 278 6.81 -1.61 17.87
CA LEU A 278 6.67 -0.16 18.02
C LEU A 278 7.22 0.60 16.81
N GLY A 279 8.39 0.21 16.30
CA GLY A 279 8.96 0.79 15.09
C GLY A 279 8.05 0.65 13.87
N ALA A 280 7.48 -0.54 13.69
CA ALA A 280 6.52 -0.84 12.63
C ALA A 280 5.24 0.00 12.75
N LEU A 281 4.66 0.12 13.95
CA LEU A 281 3.45 0.89 14.19
C LEU A 281 3.65 2.38 13.88
N VAL A 282 4.77 2.97 14.34
CA VAL A 282 5.08 4.38 14.07
C VAL A 282 5.28 4.62 12.58
N ALA A 283 5.98 3.72 11.88
CA ALA A 283 6.15 3.81 10.44
C ALA A 283 4.81 3.70 9.69
N LEU A 284 3.95 2.78 10.11
CA LEU A 284 2.62 2.60 9.52
C LEU A 284 1.73 3.86 9.67
N LEU A 285 1.69 4.44 10.87
CA LEU A 285 0.95 5.67 11.12
C LEU A 285 1.51 6.84 10.30
N HIS A 286 2.83 6.96 10.21
CA HIS A 286 3.51 7.93 9.36
C HIS A 286 3.06 7.80 7.90
N ASP A 287 3.05 6.57 7.34
CA ASP A 287 2.73 6.33 5.95
C ASP A 287 1.28 6.67 5.62
N VAL A 288 0.36 6.26 6.49
CA VAL A 288 -1.07 6.56 6.35
C VAL A 288 -1.31 8.07 6.40
N LEU A 289 -0.74 8.77 7.39
CA LEU A 289 -0.94 10.21 7.56
C LEU A 289 -0.40 11.01 6.37
N ILE A 290 0.79 10.69 5.89
CA ILE A 290 1.37 11.41 4.75
C ILE A 290 0.60 11.08 3.46
N THR A 291 0.23 9.82 3.24
CA THR A 291 -0.55 9.44 2.06
C THR A 291 -1.88 10.17 2.02
N MET A 292 -2.61 10.22 3.15
CA MET A 292 -3.86 10.98 3.26
C MET A 292 -3.64 12.48 3.02
N GLY A 293 -2.56 13.06 3.55
CA GLY A 293 -2.23 14.47 3.37
C GLY A 293 -1.90 14.82 1.92
N VAL A 294 -1.08 14.00 1.25
CA VAL A 294 -0.73 14.18 -0.17
C VAL A 294 -1.97 14.02 -1.06
N PHE A 295 -2.82 13.03 -0.76
CA PHE A 295 -4.07 12.83 -1.48
C PHE A 295 -5.03 14.02 -1.29
N SER A 296 -5.14 14.53 -0.07
CA SER A 296 -5.88 15.75 0.24
C SER A 296 -5.32 16.98 -0.49
N LEU A 297 -3.99 17.13 -0.59
CA LEU A 297 -3.32 18.25 -1.26
C LEU A 297 -3.70 18.36 -2.75
N ILE A 298 -3.82 17.24 -3.45
CA ILE A 298 -4.23 17.21 -4.86
C ILE A 298 -5.73 17.36 -5.10
N GLY A 299 -6.51 17.57 -4.04
CA GLY A 299 -7.94 17.72 -4.15
C GLY A 299 -8.75 16.42 -4.02
N GLY A 300 -8.09 15.29 -3.80
CA GLY A 300 -8.74 13.99 -3.62
C GLY A 300 -9.68 13.94 -2.42
N GLU A 301 -10.67 13.06 -2.47
CA GLU A 301 -11.65 12.86 -1.41
C GLU A 301 -11.61 11.41 -0.92
N LEU A 302 -11.71 11.25 0.38
CA LEU A 302 -11.80 9.94 1.00
C LEU A 302 -13.14 9.29 0.62
N SER A 303 -13.05 8.12 0.03
CA SER A 303 -14.16 7.24 -0.35
C SER A 303 -13.96 5.86 0.27
N LEU A 304 -14.94 4.97 0.15
CA LEU A 304 -14.77 3.57 0.56
C LEU A 304 -13.63 2.88 -0.18
N VAL A 305 -13.45 3.20 -1.46
CA VAL A 305 -12.34 2.68 -2.28
C VAL A 305 -10.99 3.15 -1.74
N MET A 306 -10.93 4.41 -1.28
CA MET A 306 -9.73 4.98 -0.66
C MET A 306 -9.37 4.29 0.67
N VAL A 307 -10.36 3.90 1.47
CA VAL A 307 -10.12 3.08 2.69
C VAL A 307 -9.47 1.74 2.33
N GLY A 308 -9.94 1.11 1.25
CA GLY A 308 -9.30 -0.08 0.70
C GLY A 308 -7.84 0.15 0.31
N ALA A 309 -7.55 1.29 -0.33
CA ALA A 309 -6.17 1.68 -0.66
C ALA A 309 -5.31 1.85 0.59
N ILE A 310 -5.79 2.57 1.62
CA ILE A 310 -5.06 2.80 2.88
C ILE A 310 -4.75 1.47 3.59
N LEU A 311 -5.71 0.57 3.71
CA LEU A 311 -5.48 -0.75 4.32
C LEU A 311 -4.48 -1.60 3.50
N THR A 312 -4.52 -1.47 2.19
CA THR A 312 -3.56 -2.14 1.30
C THR A 312 -2.15 -1.56 1.46
N ILE A 313 -2.03 -0.24 1.52
CA ILE A 313 -0.76 0.44 1.80
C ILE A 313 -0.21 -0.02 3.15
N ALA A 314 -1.07 -0.09 4.17
CA ALA A 314 -0.68 -0.58 5.48
C ALA A 314 -0.11 -2.00 5.45
N GLY A 315 -0.79 -2.93 4.75
CA GLY A 315 -0.31 -4.29 4.56
C GLY A 315 0.98 -4.39 3.73
N TYR A 316 1.12 -3.54 2.71
CA TYR A 316 2.31 -3.52 1.86
C TYR A 316 3.53 -2.88 2.54
N SER A 317 3.35 -1.75 3.19
CA SER A 317 4.43 -1.04 3.88
C SER A 317 5.05 -1.89 5.00
N ILE A 318 4.20 -2.61 5.74
CA ILE A 318 4.69 -3.50 6.79
C ILE A 318 5.50 -4.68 6.24
N ASN A 319 5.20 -5.16 5.02
CA ASN A 319 5.96 -6.22 4.36
C ASN A 319 7.44 -5.83 4.20
N ASP A 320 7.74 -4.66 3.64
CA ASP A 320 9.12 -4.17 3.50
C ASP A 320 9.80 -3.97 4.87
N THR A 321 9.06 -3.43 5.85
CA THR A 321 9.53 -3.25 7.22
C THR A 321 9.91 -4.58 7.87
N ILE A 322 9.10 -5.64 7.73
CA ILE A 322 9.37 -6.99 8.25
C ILE A 322 10.68 -7.55 7.70
N VAL A 323 10.94 -7.35 6.41
CA VAL A 323 12.16 -7.87 5.80
C VAL A 323 13.40 -7.15 6.30
N VAL A 324 13.33 -5.83 6.44
CA VAL A 324 14.41 -5.05 7.06
C VAL A 324 14.64 -5.53 8.51
N PHE A 325 13.57 -5.76 9.26
CA PHE A 325 13.65 -6.23 10.65
C PHE A 325 14.21 -7.64 10.76
N ASP A 326 13.78 -8.55 9.92
CA ASP A 326 14.31 -9.92 9.88
C ASP A 326 15.83 -9.91 9.61
N ARG A 327 16.28 -9.09 8.66
CA ARG A 327 17.72 -8.93 8.37
C ARG A 327 18.49 -8.29 9.52
N ILE A 328 17.93 -7.28 10.18
CA ILE A 328 18.53 -6.68 11.39
C ILE A 328 18.67 -7.73 12.48
N ARG A 329 17.61 -8.50 12.73
CA ARG A 329 17.57 -9.57 13.74
C ARG A 329 18.59 -10.67 13.45
N GLU A 330 18.69 -11.11 12.20
CA GLU A 330 19.72 -12.05 11.73
C GLU A 330 21.13 -11.50 11.97
N GLY A 331 21.37 -10.23 11.64
CA GLY A 331 22.65 -9.57 11.87
C GLY A 331 23.03 -9.46 13.35
N LEU A 332 22.04 -9.20 14.23
CA LEU A 332 22.24 -9.11 15.66
C LEU A 332 22.59 -10.47 16.30
N LYS A 333 22.10 -11.57 15.73
CA LYS A 333 22.40 -12.95 16.19
C LYS A 333 23.81 -13.40 15.81
N HIS A 334 24.20 -13.17 14.56
CA HIS A 334 25.40 -13.81 14.00
C HIS A 334 26.67 -12.94 14.07
N ARG A 335 26.55 -11.62 14.22
CA ARG A 335 27.70 -10.70 14.21
C ARG A 335 28.01 -10.21 15.62
N GLU A 336 29.03 -10.76 16.25
CA GLU A 336 29.39 -10.39 17.62
C GLU A 336 30.12 -9.03 17.76
N ARG A 337 30.80 -8.56 16.72
CA ARG A 337 31.64 -7.35 16.73
C ARG A 337 30.95 -6.17 16.04
N GLY A 338 31.03 -4.99 16.65
CA GLY A 338 30.53 -3.72 16.13
C GLY A 338 29.43 -3.09 16.97
N SER A 339 29.17 -1.81 16.73
CA SER A 339 28.04 -1.11 17.39
C SER A 339 26.72 -1.58 16.78
N ILE A 340 25.67 -1.60 17.59
CA ILE A 340 24.30 -1.93 17.15
C ILE A 340 23.90 -1.06 15.95
N GLN A 341 24.22 0.23 15.98
CA GLN A 341 23.94 1.14 14.87
C GLN A 341 24.64 0.72 13.58
N SER A 342 25.90 0.30 13.64
CA SER A 342 26.66 -0.18 12.47
C SER A 342 26.06 -1.49 11.92
N LEU A 343 25.66 -2.41 12.81
CA LEU A 343 25.02 -3.67 12.41
C LEU A 343 23.69 -3.42 11.70
N MET A 344 22.83 -2.59 12.29
CA MET A 344 21.55 -2.22 11.67
C MET A 344 21.75 -1.52 10.33
N ASN A 345 22.70 -0.59 10.24
CA ASN A 345 23.01 0.11 8.98
C ASN A 345 23.50 -0.85 7.90
N THR A 346 24.30 -1.85 8.27
CA THR A 346 24.74 -2.90 7.33
C THR A 346 23.56 -3.75 6.87
N SER A 347 22.68 -4.17 7.77
CA SER A 347 21.47 -4.95 7.45
C SER A 347 20.55 -4.21 6.49
N ILE A 348 20.34 -2.90 6.70
CA ILE A 348 19.56 -2.05 5.78
C ILE A 348 20.22 -1.99 4.38
N ASN A 349 21.54 -1.82 4.31
CA ASN A 349 22.23 -1.81 3.02
C ASN A 349 22.14 -3.17 2.29
N GLU A 350 22.11 -4.26 3.03
CA GLU A 350 21.97 -5.60 2.48
C GLU A 350 20.57 -5.85 1.90
N THR A 351 19.51 -5.23 2.45
CA THR A 351 18.12 -5.35 1.94
C THR A 351 17.77 -4.31 0.87
N LEU A 352 18.58 -3.25 0.70
CA LEU A 352 18.25 -2.13 -0.18
C LEU A 352 17.96 -2.55 -1.63
N GLY A 353 18.76 -3.50 -2.15
CA GLY A 353 18.59 -4.02 -3.50
C GLY A 353 17.22 -4.64 -3.71
N ARG A 354 16.79 -5.43 -2.75
CA ARG A 354 15.47 -6.04 -2.75
C ARG A 354 14.37 -4.98 -2.67
N THR A 355 14.40 -4.09 -1.69
CA THR A 355 13.41 -3.04 -1.50
C THR A 355 13.21 -2.20 -2.77
N ILE A 356 14.30 -1.84 -3.49
CA ILE A 356 14.21 -1.10 -4.76
C ILE A 356 13.58 -1.96 -5.87
N LEU A 357 13.92 -3.24 -5.97
CA LEU A 357 13.36 -4.13 -7.00
C LEU A 357 11.88 -4.40 -6.75
N THR A 358 11.51 -4.75 -5.53
CA THR A 358 10.12 -5.08 -5.19
C THR A 358 9.21 -3.84 -5.21
N GLY A 359 9.67 -2.72 -4.63
CA GLY A 359 8.98 -1.44 -4.74
C GLY A 359 8.85 -0.99 -6.19
N GLY A 360 9.92 -1.11 -6.98
CA GLY A 360 9.93 -0.73 -8.40
C GLY A 360 8.95 -1.55 -9.25
N THR A 361 8.90 -2.88 -9.08
CA THR A 361 7.94 -3.73 -9.83
C THR A 361 6.50 -3.44 -9.45
N THR A 362 6.22 -3.20 -8.17
CA THR A 362 4.88 -2.83 -7.72
C THR A 362 4.50 -1.43 -8.20
N LEU A 363 5.42 -0.46 -8.15
CA LEU A 363 5.20 0.88 -8.71
C LEU A 363 4.93 0.85 -10.22
N LEU A 364 5.60 -0.02 -10.98
CA LEU A 364 5.32 -0.20 -12.41
C LEU A 364 3.91 -0.75 -12.66
N SER A 365 3.49 -1.78 -11.90
CA SER A 365 2.16 -2.37 -12.01
C SER A 365 1.06 -1.36 -11.67
N ILE A 366 1.20 -0.64 -10.56
CA ILE A 366 0.24 0.37 -10.14
C ILE A 366 0.34 1.64 -11.00
N GLY A 367 1.53 1.98 -11.50
CA GLY A 367 1.71 3.04 -12.48
C GLY A 367 0.95 2.76 -13.77
N ALA A 368 1.00 1.54 -14.28
CA ALA A 368 0.18 1.14 -15.42
C ALA A 368 -1.32 1.30 -15.12
N LEU A 369 -1.76 0.91 -13.92
CA LEU A 369 -3.14 1.11 -13.49
C LEU A 369 -3.52 2.60 -13.40
N TYR A 370 -2.62 3.45 -12.91
CA TYR A 370 -2.83 4.90 -12.84
C TYR A 370 -3.02 5.54 -14.21
N PHE A 371 -2.22 5.13 -15.21
CA PHE A 371 -2.27 5.73 -16.54
C PHE A 371 -3.36 5.11 -17.45
N PHE A 372 -3.69 3.83 -17.27
CA PHE A 372 -4.59 3.07 -18.16
C PHE A 372 -5.87 2.59 -17.49
N GLY A 373 -6.03 2.71 -16.16
CA GLY A 373 -7.16 2.17 -15.42
C GLY A 373 -8.45 3.01 -15.44
N GLY A 374 -8.42 4.18 -16.06
CA GLY A 374 -9.58 5.08 -16.09
C GLY A 374 -9.78 5.89 -14.81
N ALA A 375 -10.77 6.78 -14.80
CA ALA A 375 -11.00 7.75 -13.72
C ALA A 375 -11.22 7.09 -12.37
N VAL A 376 -12.04 6.04 -12.31
CA VAL A 376 -12.42 5.35 -11.05
C VAL A 376 -11.21 4.73 -10.33
N LEU A 377 -10.23 4.22 -11.09
CA LEU A 377 -9.04 3.58 -10.52
C LEU A 377 -7.86 4.54 -10.33
N ARG A 378 -7.96 5.74 -10.87
CA ARG A 378 -6.87 6.72 -10.84
C ARG A 378 -6.56 7.19 -9.42
N ASP A 379 -7.57 7.58 -8.67
CA ASP A 379 -7.42 8.05 -7.29
C ASP A 379 -6.90 6.95 -6.38
N PHE A 380 -7.44 5.74 -6.53
CA PHE A 380 -6.98 4.54 -5.84
C PHE A 380 -5.51 4.24 -6.14
N SER A 381 -5.15 4.23 -7.44
CA SER A 381 -3.78 3.94 -7.88
C SER A 381 -2.81 5.02 -7.43
N PHE A 382 -3.21 6.29 -7.49
CA PHE A 382 -2.39 7.41 -7.01
C PHE A 382 -2.07 7.26 -5.53
N ALA A 383 -3.07 6.97 -4.71
CA ALA A 383 -2.87 6.77 -3.28
C ALA A 383 -1.87 5.62 -3.00
N ILE A 384 -2.01 4.49 -3.70
CA ILE A 384 -1.09 3.36 -3.55
C ILE A 384 0.31 3.71 -4.04
N LEU A 385 0.47 4.44 -5.16
CA LEU A 385 1.78 4.90 -5.63
C LEU A 385 2.50 5.74 -4.56
N VAL A 386 1.79 6.73 -4.00
CA VAL A 386 2.33 7.56 -2.92
C VAL A 386 2.64 6.70 -1.69
N GLY A 387 1.72 5.82 -1.30
CA GLY A 387 1.89 4.94 -0.13
C GLY A 387 3.08 4.00 -0.24
N ILE A 388 3.35 3.42 -1.43
CA ILE A 388 4.52 2.57 -1.67
C ILE A 388 5.82 3.39 -1.57
N LEU A 389 5.86 4.59 -2.16
CA LEU A 389 7.05 5.47 -2.08
C LEU A 389 7.35 5.87 -0.63
N ILE A 390 6.33 6.27 0.12
CA ILE A 390 6.46 6.66 1.52
C ILE A 390 6.79 5.45 2.39
N GLY A 391 6.17 4.29 2.17
CA GLY A 391 6.44 3.05 2.89
C GLY A 391 7.87 2.53 2.69
N THR A 392 8.39 2.62 1.46
CA THR A 392 9.79 2.32 1.18
C THR A 392 10.75 3.25 1.92
N TYR A 393 10.41 4.52 2.03
CA TYR A 393 11.17 5.48 2.82
C TYR A 393 11.07 5.18 4.32
N SER A 394 9.87 4.92 4.84
CA SER A 394 9.62 4.79 6.27
C SER A 394 10.22 3.52 6.87
N SER A 395 10.27 2.41 6.14
CA SER A 395 10.91 1.16 6.58
C SER A 395 12.39 1.38 6.95
N ILE A 396 13.08 2.24 6.21
CA ILE A 396 14.51 2.54 6.39
C ILE A 396 14.71 3.69 7.39
N PHE A 397 14.00 4.81 7.21
CA PHE A 397 14.29 6.06 7.89
C PHE A 397 13.43 6.34 9.12
N ILE A 398 12.36 5.57 9.33
CA ILE A 398 11.46 5.71 10.49
C ILE A 398 11.47 4.44 11.34
N ALA A 399 11.12 3.29 10.77
CA ALA A 399 11.00 2.05 11.53
C ALA A 399 12.31 1.66 12.22
N ALA A 400 13.41 1.53 11.49
CA ALA A 400 14.70 1.13 12.05
C ALA A 400 15.27 2.14 13.08
N PRO A 401 15.26 3.48 12.84
CA PRO A 401 15.66 4.45 13.87
C PRO A 401 14.81 4.41 15.14
N ILE A 402 13.50 4.18 15.04
CA ILE A 402 12.62 4.06 16.23
C ILE A 402 13.00 2.85 17.08
N VAL A 403 13.28 1.70 16.45
CA VAL A 403 13.78 0.50 17.16
C VAL A 403 15.05 0.85 17.93
N LEU A 404 16.01 1.52 17.31
CA LEU A 404 17.26 1.93 17.95
C LEU A 404 17.03 2.94 19.09
N TRP A 405 16.14 3.91 18.90
CA TRP A 405 15.79 4.92 19.91
C TRP A 405 15.13 4.29 21.13
N TRP A 406 14.15 3.41 20.93
CA TRP A 406 13.43 2.71 22.01
C TRP A 406 14.34 1.85 22.86
N SER A 407 15.24 1.08 22.21
CA SER A 407 16.25 0.29 22.93
C SER A 407 17.14 1.14 23.84
N ARG A 408 17.57 2.31 23.35
CA ARG A 408 18.38 3.25 24.14
C ARG A 408 17.62 3.81 25.34
N LEU A 409 16.34 4.15 25.17
CA LEU A 409 15.49 4.64 26.26
C LEU A 409 15.31 3.63 27.39
N ARG A 410 15.14 2.35 27.05
CA ARG A 410 14.98 1.27 28.03
C ARG A 410 16.28 0.83 28.69
N GLY A 411 17.43 1.30 28.22
CA GLY A 411 18.73 0.82 28.71
C GLY A 411 19.01 -0.65 28.45
N LYS A 412 18.14 -1.34 27.70
CA LYS A 412 18.32 -2.73 27.28
C LYS A 412 18.91 -2.76 25.87
N SER A 413 19.92 -3.59 25.67
CA SER A 413 20.46 -3.82 24.32
C SER A 413 19.45 -4.61 23.49
N ILE A 414 19.12 -4.10 22.26
CA ILE A 414 18.28 -4.83 21.30
C ILE A 414 18.80 -6.25 21.07
N ARG A 415 20.11 -6.43 21.04
CA ARG A 415 20.73 -7.75 20.91
C ARG A 415 20.31 -8.69 22.03
N ARG A 416 20.28 -8.21 23.27
CA ARG A 416 19.85 -9.00 24.42
C ARG A 416 18.38 -9.37 24.32
N GLU A 417 17.53 -8.44 23.93
CA GLU A 417 16.10 -8.65 23.68
C GLU A 417 15.88 -9.77 22.63
N VAL A 418 16.59 -9.70 21.50
CA VAL A 418 16.52 -10.71 20.44
C VAL A 418 17.01 -12.10 20.90
N LEU A 419 18.08 -12.18 21.68
CA LEU A 419 18.62 -13.45 22.15
C LEU A 419 17.73 -14.08 23.24
N GLU A 420 17.14 -13.27 24.15
CA GLU A 420 16.19 -13.72 25.17
C GLU A 420 14.91 -14.30 24.53
N THR A 421 14.36 -13.62 23.49
CA THR A 421 13.18 -14.12 22.76
C THR A 421 13.49 -15.45 22.04
N GLU A 422 14.68 -15.59 21.46
CA GLU A 422 15.07 -16.85 20.80
C GLU A 422 15.21 -18.01 21.80
N ALA A 423 15.77 -17.74 22.95
CA ALA A 423 15.89 -18.75 24.00
C ALA A 423 14.52 -19.24 24.48
N MET A 424 13.54 -18.33 24.64
CA MET A 424 12.16 -18.68 25.00
C MET A 424 11.46 -19.51 23.92
N ASN A 425 11.72 -19.23 22.63
CA ASN A 425 11.08 -19.95 21.52
C ASN A 425 11.69 -21.35 21.28
N ARG A 426 12.84 -21.67 21.88
CA ARG A 426 13.50 -22.99 21.79
C ARG A 426 13.18 -23.88 22.98
N ALA A 427 12.71 -23.32 24.09
CA ALA A 427 12.26 -24.03 25.28
C ALA A 427 10.81 -24.48 25.18
#